data_0a9366532d5ee8e3d6c8299cdd0617f0
#
_entry.id   0a9366532d5ee8e3d6c8299cdd0617f0
#
_cell.length_a   1.000
_cell.length_b   1.000
_cell.length_c   1.000
_cell.angle_alpha   90.00
_cell.angle_beta   90.00
_cell.angle_gamma   90.00
#
_symmetry.space_group_name_H-M   'P 1'
#
loop_
_entity.id
_entity.type
_entity.pdbx_description
1 polymer ?
#
loop_
_entity_poly.entity_id
_entity_poly.type
_entity_poly.pdbx_seq_one_letter_code
_entity_poly.pdbx_strand_id
1 'polypeptide(L)'
;MKTISASQLKLLIDTAETPPFLLDVREPHEFDYCHIANSHLIPMQSIPSQLDQLSKTTPIITICHHGMRSQQVAQYLIQHGFKDITNLTGGVHAWASEVEPAMPTY
;
A
#
# COMPACT_ATOMS: atom_id res chain seq x y z
N MET A 1 11.80 -6.21 -7.05
CA MET A 1 10.63 -5.73 -6.30
C MET A 1 9.39 -6.47 -6.77
N LYS A 2 8.58 -6.95 -5.85
CA LYS A 2 7.32 -7.61 -6.19
C LYS A 2 6.22 -6.58 -6.45
N THR A 3 5.29 -6.94 -7.31
CA THR A 3 4.11 -6.12 -7.59
C THR A 3 2.86 -7.00 -7.50
N ILE A 4 1.72 -6.37 -7.25
CA ILE A 4 0.44 -7.05 -7.17
C ILE A 4 -0.64 -6.14 -7.78
N SER A 5 -1.60 -6.71 -8.49
CA SER A 5 -2.72 -5.95 -9.02
C SER A 5 -3.81 -5.79 -7.95
N ALA A 6 -4.76 -4.88 -8.18
CA ALA A 6 -5.87 -4.68 -7.25
C ALA A 6 -6.70 -5.96 -7.09
N SER A 7 -7.02 -6.64 -8.18
CA SER A 7 -7.78 -7.89 -8.12
C SER A 7 -7.02 -8.99 -7.37
N GLN A 8 -5.72 -9.10 -7.59
CA GLN A 8 -4.89 -10.07 -6.88
C GLN A 8 -4.79 -9.74 -5.39
N LEU A 9 -4.69 -8.46 -5.04
CA LEU A 9 -4.65 -8.04 -3.64
C LEU A 9 -5.96 -8.37 -2.95
N LYS A 10 -7.10 -8.14 -3.60
CA LYS A 10 -8.40 -8.49 -3.04
C LYS A 10 -8.48 -9.98 -2.72
N LEU A 11 -8.04 -10.82 -3.64
CA LEU A 11 -8.01 -12.27 -3.42
C LEU A 11 -7.10 -12.63 -2.25
N LEU A 12 -5.93 -12.01 -2.17
CA LEU A 12 -4.99 -12.26 -1.07
C LEU A 12 -5.60 -11.88 0.28
N ILE A 13 -6.23 -10.70 0.37
CA ILE A 13 -6.88 -10.24 1.61
C ILE A 13 -7.98 -11.22 2.04
N ASP A 14 -8.78 -11.70 1.08
CA ASP A 14 -9.92 -12.55 1.37
C ASP A 14 -9.52 -13.98 1.77
N THR A 15 -8.34 -14.44 1.36
CA THR A 15 -7.94 -15.84 1.55
C THR A 15 -6.79 -16.04 2.53
N ALA A 16 -6.02 -15.01 2.85
CA ALA A 16 -4.87 -15.15 3.74
C ALA A 16 -5.33 -15.28 5.20
N GLU A 17 -4.75 -16.22 5.93
CA GLU A 17 -4.97 -16.33 7.38
C GLU A 17 -4.51 -15.08 8.10
N THR A 18 -3.33 -14.58 7.72
CA THR A 18 -2.77 -13.34 8.25
C THR A 18 -2.64 -12.37 7.08
N PRO A 19 -3.52 -11.36 7.00
CA PRO A 19 -3.45 -10.39 5.89
C PRO A 19 -2.16 -9.60 5.94
N PRO A 20 -1.64 -9.15 4.77
CA PRO A 20 -0.47 -8.28 4.75
C PRO A 20 -0.80 -6.92 5.37
N PHE A 21 0.25 -6.22 5.78
CA PHE A 21 0.13 -4.85 6.27
C PHE A 21 -0.03 -3.91 5.08
N LEU A 22 -1.14 -3.18 5.02
CA LEU A 22 -1.41 -2.26 3.92
C LEU A 22 -0.90 -0.87 4.30
N LEU A 23 0.15 -0.42 3.63
CA LEU A 23 0.83 0.85 3.91
C LEU A 23 0.50 1.87 2.84
N ASP A 24 -0.36 2.84 3.18
CA ASP A 24 -0.73 3.93 2.29
C ASP A 24 0.24 5.09 2.51
N VAL A 25 0.91 5.52 1.44
CA VAL A 25 1.96 6.54 1.53
C VAL A 25 1.54 7.88 0.91
N ARG A 26 0.23 8.06 0.69
CA ARG A 26 -0.33 9.30 0.16
C ARG A 26 -0.38 10.39 1.23
N GLU A 27 -0.89 11.55 0.86
CA GLU A 27 -1.10 12.64 1.79
C GLU A 27 -2.38 12.43 2.61
N PRO A 28 -2.47 13.05 3.82
CA PRO A 28 -3.64 12.87 4.68
C PRO A 28 -4.97 13.22 4.01
N HIS A 29 -5.02 14.28 3.19
CA HIS A 29 -6.27 14.66 2.52
C HIS A 29 -6.72 13.62 1.50
N GLU A 30 -5.78 12.92 0.85
CA GLU A 30 -6.10 11.84 -0.08
C GLU A 30 -6.70 10.65 0.68
N PHE A 31 -6.08 10.29 1.79
CA PHE A 31 -6.51 9.17 2.63
C PHE A 31 -7.91 9.44 3.23
N ASP A 32 -8.17 10.66 3.66
CA ASP A 32 -9.47 11.04 4.18
C ASP A 32 -10.56 10.98 3.12
N TYR A 33 -10.21 11.27 1.88
CA TYR A 33 -11.17 11.24 0.77
C TYR A 33 -11.59 9.81 0.43
N CYS A 34 -10.64 8.89 0.33
CA CYS A 34 -10.91 7.48 0.12
C CYS A 34 -9.65 6.67 0.47
N HIS A 35 -9.85 5.46 0.98
CA HIS A 35 -8.73 4.54 1.24
C HIS A 35 -9.25 3.11 1.31
N ILE A 36 -8.33 2.17 1.14
CA ILE A 36 -8.65 0.74 1.25
C ILE A 36 -8.86 0.41 2.73
N ALA A 37 -9.91 -0.36 3.04
CA ALA A 37 -10.21 -0.75 4.41
C ALA A 37 -9.00 -1.43 5.06
N ASN A 38 -8.74 -1.08 6.32
CA ASN A 38 -7.63 -1.61 7.12
C ASN A 38 -6.25 -1.18 6.65
N SER A 39 -6.15 -0.19 5.76
CA SER A 39 -4.86 0.40 5.42
C SER A 39 -4.42 1.41 6.48
N HIS A 40 -3.11 1.64 6.57
CA HIS A 40 -2.49 2.53 7.55
C HIS A 40 -1.75 3.62 6.81
N LEU A 41 -2.00 4.87 7.19
CA LEU A 41 -1.38 6.02 6.55
C LEU A 41 -0.04 6.37 7.21
N ILE A 42 1.02 6.36 6.42
CA ILE A 42 2.28 7.01 6.75
C ILE A 42 2.69 7.76 5.49
N PRO A 43 2.52 9.08 5.44
CA PRO A 43 2.86 9.84 4.24
C PRO A 43 4.30 9.58 3.80
N MET A 44 4.53 9.55 2.50
CA MET A 44 5.82 9.20 1.92
C MET A 44 6.99 9.94 2.58
N GLN A 45 6.82 11.24 2.84
CA GLN A 45 7.89 12.05 3.43
C GLN A 45 8.19 11.70 4.89
N SER A 46 7.25 11.05 5.57
CA SER A 46 7.40 10.65 6.97
C SER A 46 8.03 9.27 7.13
N ILE A 47 8.14 8.50 6.05
CA ILE A 47 8.65 7.12 6.13
C ILE A 47 10.03 7.05 6.80
N PRO A 48 11.02 7.89 6.42
CA PRO A 48 12.35 7.78 7.05
C PRO A 48 12.35 7.93 8.56
N SER A 49 11.50 8.81 9.10
CA SER A 49 11.44 9.04 10.54
C SER A 49 10.59 8.01 11.28
N GLN A 50 9.86 7.16 10.56
CA GLN A 50 8.92 6.21 11.14
C GLN A 50 9.25 4.76 10.80
N LEU A 51 10.46 4.46 10.36
CA LEU A 51 10.86 3.09 10.04
C LEU A 51 10.66 2.14 11.23
N ASP A 52 10.84 2.62 12.45
CA ASP A 52 10.68 1.81 13.66
C ASP A 52 9.22 1.39 13.90
N GLN A 53 8.28 2.05 13.26
CA GLN A 53 6.85 1.72 13.35
C GLN A 53 6.50 0.50 12.48
N LEU A 54 7.41 0.08 11.60
CA LEU A 54 7.15 -0.98 10.63
C LEU A 54 7.98 -2.21 10.96
N SER A 55 7.39 -3.39 10.75
CA SER A 55 8.08 -4.66 10.93
C SER A 55 8.84 -5.04 9.67
N LYS A 56 10.12 -5.38 9.81
CA LYS A 56 10.96 -5.78 8.69
C LYS A 56 10.67 -7.18 8.17
N THR A 57 9.91 -7.98 8.92
CA THR A 57 9.59 -9.36 8.56
C THR A 57 8.13 -9.58 8.16
N THR A 58 7.27 -8.61 8.40
CA THR A 58 5.85 -8.69 8.03
C THR A 58 5.69 -8.35 6.56
N PRO A 59 4.85 -9.09 5.79
CA PRO A 59 4.54 -8.70 4.42
C PRO A 59 3.87 -7.32 4.39
N ILE A 60 4.41 -6.42 3.58
CA ILE A 60 3.90 -5.06 3.43
C ILE A 60 3.52 -4.81 1.98
N ILE A 61 2.32 -4.26 1.78
CA ILE A 61 1.86 -3.80 0.47
C ILE A 61 1.91 -2.27 0.49
N THR A 62 2.70 -1.66 -0.38
CA THR A 62 2.77 -0.20 -0.49
C THR A 62 1.72 0.31 -1.46
N ILE A 63 1.02 1.38 -1.08
CA ILE A 63 -0.15 1.89 -1.79
C ILE A 63 -0.04 3.40 -1.97
N CYS A 64 -0.32 3.88 -3.18
CA CYS A 64 -0.52 5.31 -3.44
C CYS A 64 -1.65 5.48 -4.44
N HIS A 65 -1.76 6.65 -5.10
CA HIS A 65 -2.86 6.90 -6.05
C HIS A 65 -2.79 6.00 -7.27
N HIS A 66 -1.61 5.97 -7.96
CA HIS A 66 -1.42 5.19 -9.20
C HIS A 66 -0.27 4.18 -9.14
N GLY A 67 0.47 4.11 -8.06
CA GLY A 67 1.56 3.14 -7.89
C GLY A 67 2.97 3.70 -7.99
N MET A 68 3.16 4.99 -8.31
CA MET A 68 4.51 5.55 -8.50
C MET A 68 5.18 5.97 -7.19
N ARG A 69 4.48 6.72 -6.34
CA ARG A 69 5.03 7.10 -5.02
C ARG A 69 5.28 5.87 -4.16
N SER A 70 4.37 4.93 -4.20
CA SER A 70 4.49 3.68 -3.43
C SER A 70 5.62 2.81 -3.95
N GLN A 71 5.93 2.86 -5.25
CA GLN A 71 7.08 2.15 -5.80
C GLN A 71 8.38 2.70 -5.22
N GLN A 72 8.50 4.02 -5.11
CA GLN A 72 9.67 4.64 -4.51
C GLN A 72 9.84 4.25 -3.04
N VAL A 73 8.73 4.25 -2.29
CA VAL A 73 8.76 3.82 -0.89
C VAL A 73 9.13 2.35 -0.78
N ALA A 74 8.59 1.49 -1.66
CA ALA A 74 8.94 0.07 -1.67
C ALA A 74 10.45 -0.12 -1.86
N GLN A 75 11.06 0.59 -2.80
CA GLN A 75 12.50 0.52 -3.02
C GLN A 75 13.28 1.00 -1.80
N TYR A 76 12.85 2.08 -1.18
CA TYR A 76 13.48 2.61 0.02
C TYR A 76 13.44 1.59 1.16
N LEU A 77 12.29 0.96 1.39
CA LEU A 77 12.14 -0.04 2.45
C LEU A 77 13.04 -1.26 2.19
N ILE A 78 13.09 -1.74 0.96
CA ILE A 78 13.95 -2.86 0.60
C ILE A 78 15.42 -2.53 0.89
N GLN A 79 15.86 -1.32 0.55
CA GLN A 79 17.21 -0.86 0.82
C GLN A 79 17.52 -0.77 2.32
N HIS A 80 16.49 -0.64 3.15
CA HIS A 80 16.63 -0.55 4.60
C HIS A 80 16.35 -1.86 5.32
N GLY A 81 16.41 -2.99 4.60
CA GLY A 81 16.38 -4.31 5.20
C GLY A 81 15.00 -4.93 5.36
N PHE A 82 13.98 -4.33 4.77
CA PHE A 82 12.63 -4.92 4.79
C PHE A 82 12.58 -6.09 3.79
N LYS A 83 12.10 -7.24 4.24
CA LYS A 83 12.27 -8.51 3.53
C LYS A 83 11.16 -8.82 2.52
N ASP A 84 9.93 -8.35 2.77
CA ASP A 84 8.77 -8.76 1.99
C ASP A 84 7.92 -7.55 1.65
N ILE A 85 8.32 -6.85 0.58
CA ILE A 85 7.67 -5.62 0.14
C ILE A 85 7.08 -5.84 -1.26
N THR A 86 5.80 -5.51 -1.43
CA THR A 86 5.08 -5.60 -2.70
C THR A 86 4.39 -4.27 -2.97
N ASN A 87 4.50 -3.77 -4.20
CA ASN A 87 3.84 -2.54 -4.59
C ASN A 87 2.50 -2.83 -5.27
N LEU A 88 1.44 -2.13 -4.85
CA LEU A 88 0.13 -2.23 -5.50
C LEU A 88 0.17 -1.47 -6.83
N THR A 89 0.21 -2.21 -7.92
CA THR A 89 0.20 -1.65 -9.27
C THR A 89 -1.15 -0.98 -9.52
N GLY A 90 -1.11 0.25 -10.04
CA GLY A 90 -2.32 1.03 -10.30
C GLY A 90 -2.93 1.69 -9.08
N GLY A 91 -2.48 1.36 -7.87
CA GLY A 91 -2.85 2.04 -6.63
C GLY A 91 -4.32 2.04 -6.30
N VAL A 92 -4.73 3.04 -5.54
CA VAL A 92 -6.14 3.21 -5.13
C VAL A 92 -7.06 3.40 -6.33
N HIS A 93 -6.55 4.02 -7.40
CA HIS A 93 -7.35 4.21 -8.61
C HIS A 93 -7.77 2.86 -9.21
N ALA A 94 -6.83 1.93 -9.36
CA ALA A 94 -7.16 0.58 -9.87
C ALA A 94 -8.05 -0.18 -8.88
N TRP A 95 -7.84 -0.01 -7.59
CA TRP A 95 -8.69 -0.63 -6.58
C TRP A 95 -10.13 -0.19 -6.75
N ALA A 96 -10.38 1.11 -6.93
CA ALA A 96 -11.72 1.63 -7.16
C ALA A 96 -12.34 1.05 -8.43
N SER A 97 -11.57 0.94 -9.52
CA SER A 97 -12.08 0.43 -10.80
C SER A 97 -12.38 -1.05 -10.76
N GLU A 98 -11.51 -1.85 -10.13
CA GLU A 98 -11.54 -3.31 -10.24
C GLU A 98 -12.22 -3.98 -9.08
N VAL A 99 -12.19 -3.40 -7.89
CA VAL A 99 -12.60 -4.08 -6.65
C VAL A 99 -13.77 -3.36 -5.98
N GLU A 100 -13.71 -2.05 -5.91
CA GLU A 100 -14.65 -1.28 -5.09
C GLU A 100 -15.19 -0.08 -5.89
N PRO A 101 -16.12 -0.35 -6.86
CA PRO A 101 -16.63 0.73 -7.73
C PRO A 101 -17.33 1.86 -7.00
N ALA A 102 -17.80 1.63 -5.77
CA ALA A 102 -18.43 2.66 -4.95
C ALA A 102 -17.41 3.63 -4.33
N MET A 103 -16.12 3.30 -4.37
CA MET A 103 -15.09 4.18 -3.82
C MET A 103 -14.97 5.44 -4.68
N PRO A 104 -14.96 6.64 -4.07
CA PRO A 104 -14.76 7.87 -4.85
C PRO A 104 -13.39 7.87 -5.51
N THR A 105 -13.29 8.45 -6.70
CA THR A 105 -12.04 8.59 -7.44
C THR A 105 -11.64 10.06 -7.55
N TYR A 106 -10.36 10.30 -7.83
CA TYR A 106 -9.84 11.67 -7.94
C TYR A 106 -8.68 11.76 -8.94
#